data_59a3fd11614dc8f22f7184f9c54428c5
#
_entry.id   59a3fd11614dc8f22f7184f9c54428c5
#
_cell.length_a   1.000
_cell.length_b   1.000
_cell.length_c   1.000
_cell.angle_alpha   90.00
_cell.angle_beta   90.00
_cell.angle_gamma   90.00
#
_symmetry.space_group_name_H-M   'P 1'
#
loop_
_entity.id
_entity.type
_entity.pdbx_description
1 polymer ?
#
loop_
_entity_poly.entity_id
_entity_poly.type
_entity_poly.pdbx_seq_one_letter_code
_entity_poly.pdbx_strand_id
1 'polypeptide(L)' 'MTLRNVTGAALLLSLLLSGCSGDKAKELLETAEFEERQMNVLHAKQLYEDVIRLYPSSPQAQTARERLAKLNAG' A
#
# COMPACT_ATOMS: atom_id res chain seq x y z
N MET A 1 -13.65 35.73 -10.55
CA MET A 1 -12.61 35.13 -11.40
C MET A 1 -11.59 34.37 -10.62
N THR A 2 -11.11 34.90 -9.51
CA THR A 2 -10.16 34.22 -8.64
C THR A 2 -10.71 32.94 -8.04
N LEU A 3 -12.02 32.90 -7.79
CA LEU A 3 -12.66 31.74 -7.19
C LEU A 3 -12.54 30.47 -8.05
N ARG A 4 -12.61 30.65 -9.37
CA ARG A 4 -12.51 29.49 -10.27
C ARG A 4 -11.13 28.86 -10.26
N ASN A 5 -10.10 29.67 -10.14
CA ASN A 5 -8.73 29.19 -10.10
C ASN A 5 -8.48 28.39 -8.82
N VAL A 6 -9.03 28.87 -7.70
CA VAL A 6 -8.88 28.19 -6.42
C VAL A 6 -9.56 26.83 -6.45
N THR A 7 -10.75 26.74 -7.04
CA THR A 7 -11.49 25.50 -7.16
C THR A 7 -10.72 24.48 -7.98
N GLY A 8 -10.13 24.91 -9.09
CA GLY A 8 -9.35 24.01 -9.93
C GLY A 8 -8.15 23.43 -9.21
N ALA A 9 -7.47 24.28 -8.43
CA ALA A 9 -6.30 23.82 -7.67
C ALA A 9 -6.70 22.77 -6.62
N ALA A 10 -7.82 22.97 -5.95
CA ALA A 10 -8.29 22.03 -4.95
C ALA A 10 -8.58 20.65 -5.56
N LEU A 11 -9.18 20.62 -6.74
CA LEU A 11 -9.47 19.36 -7.41
C LEU A 11 -8.20 18.62 -7.80
N LEU A 12 -7.20 19.34 -8.28
CA LEU A 12 -5.92 18.72 -8.63
C LEU A 12 -5.24 18.09 -7.43
N LEU A 13 -5.29 18.77 -6.29
CA LEU A 13 -4.71 18.23 -5.05
C LEU A 13 -5.37 16.92 -4.64
N SER A 14 -6.69 16.83 -4.77
CA SER A 14 -7.41 15.63 -4.43
C SER A 14 -6.97 14.43 -5.28
N LEU A 15 -6.78 14.67 -6.57
CA LEU A 15 -6.33 13.60 -7.47
C LEU A 15 -4.93 13.12 -7.13
N LEU A 16 -4.04 14.04 -6.79
CA LEU A 16 -2.68 13.68 -6.41
C LEU A 16 -2.64 12.82 -5.15
N LEU A 17 -3.45 13.15 -4.16
CA LEU A 17 -3.51 12.37 -2.92
C LEU A 17 -3.99 10.95 -3.18
N SER A 18 -4.97 10.77 -4.07
CA SER A 18 -5.45 9.44 -4.42
C SER A 18 -4.36 8.60 -5.08
N GLY A 19 -3.58 9.21 -5.98
CA GLY A 19 -2.48 8.53 -6.63
C GLY A 19 -1.41 8.10 -5.65
N CYS A 20 -1.07 8.96 -4.68
CA CYS A 20 -0.04 8.66 -3.69
C CYS A 20 -0.41 7.44 -2.83
N SER A 21 -1.69 7.28 -2.49
CA SER A 21 -2.13 6.14 -1.67
C SER A 21 -1.85 4.81 -2.37
N GLY A 22 -2.12 4.72 -3.66
CA GLY A 22 -1.88 3.50 -4.42
C GLY A 22 -0.41 3.15 -4.48
N ASP A 23 0.44 4.15 -4.67
CA ASP A 23 1.88 3.95 -4.74
C ASP A 23 2.44 3.45 -3.41
N LYS A 24 1.93 3.94 -2.29
CA LYS A 24 2.39 3.50 -0.97
C LYS A 24 2.07 2.04 -0.70
N ALA A 25 0.89 1.59 -1.07
CA ALA A 25 0.52 0.19 -0.91
C ALA A 25 1.46 -0.71 -1.71
N LYS A 26 1.77 -0.30 -2.93
CA LYS A 26 2.68 -1.06 -3.79
C LYS A 26 4.07 -1.11 -3.20
N GLU A 27 4.59 0.01 -2.71
CA GLU A 27 5.91 0.06 -2.09
C GLU A 27 6.01 -0.87 -0.89
N LEU A 28 5.01 -0.85 -0.02
CA LEU A 28 5.01 -1.71 1.15
C LEU A 28 4.99 -3.18 0.76
N LEU A 29 4.17 -3.53 -0.23
CA LEU A 29 4.09 -4.91 -0.69
C LEU A 29 5.43 -5.37 -1.26
N GLU A 30 6.05 -4.54 -2.09
CA GLU A 30 7.33 -4.89 -2.70
C GLU A 30 8.43 -5.06 -1.65
N THR A 31 8.42 -4.21 -0.63
CA THR A 31 9.38 -4.34 0.46
C THR A 31 9.14 -5.63 1.25
N ALA A 32 7.88 -5.97 1.50
CA ALA A 32 7.55 -7.21 2.19
C ALA A 32 8.05 -8.41 1.41
N GLU A 33 7.84 -8.41 0.10
CA GLU A 33 8.29 -9.50 -0.77
C GLU A 33 9.82 -9.58 -0.80
N PHE A 34 10.49 -8.44 -0.80
CA PHE A 34 11.95 -8.40 -0.74
C PHE A 34 12.45 -9.03 0.57
N GLU A 35 11.86 -8.64 1.69
CA GLU A 35 12.25 -9.18 3.00
C GLU A 35 12.00 -10.69 3.06
N GLU A 36 10.92 -11.15 2.46
CA GLU A 36 10.64 -12.58 2.39
C GLU A 36 11.73 -13.31 1.63
N ARG A 37 12.19 -12.78 0.51
CA ARG A 37 13.27 -13.38 -0.28
C ARG A 37 14.59 -13.38 0.47
N GLN A 38 14.80 -12.42 1.36
CA GLN A 38 15.99 -12.33 2.19
C GLN A 38 15.90 -13.21 3.44
N MET A 39 14.85 -13.99 3.57
CA MET A 39 14.61 -14.86 4.71
C MET A 39 14.33 -14.11 6.01
N ASN A 40 14.01 -12.82 5.93
CA ASN A 40 13.56 -12.02 7.07
C ASN A 40 12.06 -12.20 7.25
N VAL A 41 11.66 -13.42 7.62
CA VAL A 41 10.25 -13.80 7.60
C VAL A 41 9.41 -12.98 8.58
N LEU A 42 9.92 -12.74 9.78
CA LEU A 42 9.18 -11.98 10.77
C LEU A 42 8.90 -10.56 10.28
N HIS A 43 9.93 -9.91 9.73
CA HIS A 43 9.78 -8.55 9.19
C HIS A 43 8.85 -8.53 7.99
N ALA A 44 8.95 -9.54 7.11
CA ALA A 44 8.05 -9.66 5.96
C ALA A 44 6.60 -9.75 6.41
N LYS A 45 6.32 -10.57 7.42
CA LYS A 45 4.96 -10.69 7.95
C LYS A 45 4.42 -9.37 8.47
N GLN A 46 5.25 -8.61 9.19
CA GLN A 46 4.85 -7.31 9.71
C GLN A 46 4.49 -6.35 8.57
N LEU A 47 5.29 -6.35 7.50
CA LEU A 47 5.03 -5.48 6.36
C LEU A 47 3.77 -5.89 5.61
N TYR A 48 3.53 -7.19 5.44
CA TYR A 48 2.28 -7.65 4.83
C TYR A 48 1.08 -7.24 5.67
N GLU A 49 1.18 -7.36 7.00
CA GLU A 49 0.12 -6.91 7.90
C GLU A 49 -0.13 -5.41 7.78
N ASP A 50 0.93 -4.62 7.61
CA ASP A 50 0.81 -3.18 7.41
C ASP A 50 0.04 -2.84 6.13
N VAL A 51 0.31 -3.58 5.04
CA VAL A 51 -0.44 -3.37 3.80
C VAL A 51 -1.93 -3.56 4.04
N ILE A 52 -2.30 -4.62 4.74
CA ILE A 52 -3.71 -4.92 5.00
C ILE A 52 -4.33 -3.88 5.92
N ARG A 53 -3.60 -3.48 6.95
CA ARG A 53 -4.10 -2.53 7.94
C ARG A 53 -4.28 -1.13 7.36
N LEU A 54 -3.31 -0.69 6.57
CA LEU A 54 -3.30 0.67 6.05
C LEU A 54 -4.07 0.83 4.75
N TYR A 55 -4.10 -0.22 3.93
CA TYR A 55 -4.73 -0.16 2.61
C TYR A 55 -5.62 -1.38 2.37
N PRO A 56 -6.64 -1.58 3.22
CA PRO A 56 -7.41 -2.85 3.20
C PRO A 56 -8.18 -3.12 1.92
N SER A 57 -8.50 -2.06 1.17
CA SER A 57 -9.28 -2.22 -0.07
C SER A 57 -8.42 -2.31 -1.32
N SER A 58 -7.11 -2.31 -1.17
CA SER A 58 -6.20 -2.32 -2.30
C SER A 58 -5.99 -3.73 -2.85
N PRO A 59 -5.63 -3.85 -4.15
CA PRO A 59 -5.20 -5.15 -4.69
C PRO A 59 -4.00 -5.72 -3.93
N GLN A 60 -3.13 -4.84 -3.45
CA GLN A 60 -1.97 -5.26 -2.69
C GLN A 60 -2.34 -5.94 -1.38
N ALA A 61 -3.43 -5.50 -0.74
CA ALA A 61 -3.90 -6.15 0.48
C ALA A 61 -4.31 -7.60 0.23
N GLN A 62 -4.92 -7.86 -0.93
CA GLN A 62 -5.28 -9.21 -1.30
C GLN A 62 -4.04 -10.11 -1.42
N THR A 63 -3.02 -9.62 -2.11
CA THR A 63 -1.76 -10.34 -2.25
C THR A 63 -1.12 -10.55 -0.88
N ALA A 64 -1.14 -9.53 -0.01
CA ALA A 64 -0.57 -9.63 1.31
C ALA A 64 -1.25 -10.72 2.15
N ARG A 65 -2.59 -10.81 2.07
CA ARG A 65 -3.33 -11.86 2.77
C ARG A 65 -2.92 -13.24 2.31
N GLU A 66 -2.73 -13.41 1.01
CA GLU A 66 -2.31 -14.69 0.44
C GLU A 66 -0.91 -15.08 0.91
N ARG A 67 0.02 -14.12 0.90
CA ARG A 67 1.38 -14.37 1.35
C ARG A 67 1.42 -14.71 2.84
N LEU A 68 0.66 -13.97 3.65
CA LEU A 68 0.61 -14.24 5.09
C LEU A 68 0.08 -15.65 5.37
N ALA A 69 -0.95 -16.07 4.65
CA ALA A 69 -1.49 -17.40 4.83
C ALA A 69 -0.42 -18.46 4.59
N LYS A 70 0.38 -18.29 3.55
CA LYS A 70 1.47 -19.24 3.24
C LYS A 70 2.57 -19.20 4.29
N LEU A 71 2.96 -18.03 4.74
CA LEU A 71 4.02 -17.90 5.74
C LEU A 71 3.59 -18.44 7.08
N ASN A 72 2.32 -18.27 7.43
CA ASN A 72 1.81 -18.77 8.71
C ASN A 72 1.59 -20.29 8.70
N ALA A 73 1.37 -20.86 7.53
CA ALA A 73 1.18 -22.30 7.40
C ALA A 73 2.50 -23.08 7.47
N GLY A 74 3.58 -22.42 7.06
CA GLY A 74 4.88 -23.05 7.04
C GLY A 74 5.68 -22.79 8.28
#